data_7b0606ca3c63fb7be830d52a35debbf0
#
_entry.id   7b0606ca3c63fb7be830d52a35debbf0
#
_cell.length_a   1.000
_cell.length_b   1.000
_cell.length_c   1.000
_cell.angle_alpha   90.00
_cell.angle_beta   90.00
_cell.angle_gamma   90.00
#
_symmetry.space_group_name_H-M   'P 1'
#
loop_
_entity.id
_entity.type
_entity.pdbx_description
1 polymer ?
#
loop_
_entity_poly.entity_id
_entity_poly.type
_entity_poly.pdbx_seq_one_letter_code
_entity_poly.pdbx_strand_id
1 'polypeptide(L)'
;MSIETIVLCCIIVGNTLMQVGEMPPTSPEIVYDEPAAEEDFGAQEDDMIALINTERANAGLPPVQENAALNEMAQVRLREIMVSFSHERPDEKTKAELMEDVGIRPENYMAENILSGTVASTPQTMMYTFMTSEPHRAWIVSEEVNAVGIAIGRNEYNQIYAVQTFGYF
;
A
#
# COMPACT_ATOMS: atom_id res chain seq x y z
N MET A 1 -15.77 27.37 29.37
CA MET A 1 -16.44 28.67 29.13
C MET A 1 -15.90 29.16 27.80
N SER A 2 -16.72 29.01 26.76
CA SER A 2 -16.39 29.40 25.37
C SER A 2 -16.78 30.87 25.19
N ILE A 3 -15.86 31.68 24.67
CA ILE A 3 -16.12 33.10 24.36
C ILE A 3 -16.42 33.15 22.87
N GLU A 4 -17.72 33.26 22.54
CA GLU A 4 -18.15 33.61 21.19
C GLU A 4 -17.92 35.09 20.95
N THR A 5 -17.07 35.41 19.96
CA THR A 5 -16.85 36.79 19.52
C THR A 5 -17.88 37.12 18.44
N ILE A 6 -18.94 37.84 18.83
CA ILE A 6 -19.90 38.39 17.88
C ILE A 6 -19.29 39.66 17.30
N VAL A 7 -19.00 39.66 16.01
CA VAL A 7 -18.64 40.87 15.26
C VAL A 7 -19.93 41.51 14.74
N LEU A 8 -20.36 42.56 15.41
CA LEU A 8 -21.49 43.38 15.00
C LEU A 8 -20.99 44.47 14.03
N CYS A 9 -21.30 44.32 12.76
CA CYS A 9 -21.03 45.37 11.76
C CYS A 9 -22.30 46.22 11.58
N CYS A 10 -22.35 47.43 12.23
CA CYS A 10 -23.40 48.38 12.04
C CYS A 10 -23.06 49.32 10.88
N ILE A 11 -23.81 49.27 9.79
CA ILE A 11 -23.82 50.30 8.74
C ILE A 11 -25.12 51.13 8.93
N ILE A 12 -24.97 52.37 9.34
CA ILE A 12 -26.07 53.32 9.43
C ILE A 12 -26.14 54.11 8.10
N VAL A 13 -27.15 53.86 7.33
CA VAL A 13 -27.54 54.74 6.19
C VAL A 13 -29.05 54.97 6.31
N GLY A 14 -29.41 56.22 6.73
CA GLY A 14 -30.76 56.76 6.63
C GLY A 14 -31.83 56.04 7.46
N ASN A 15 -32.38 56.69 8.37
CA ASN A 15 -33.57 56.55 9.27
C ASN A 15 -34.56 55.39 9.04
N THR A 16 -34.16 54.18 8.68
CA THR A 16 -35.01 53.00 8.64
C THR A 16 -34.23 51.81 9.17
N LEU A 17 -34.63 51.30 10.34
CA LEU A 17 -34.12 50.05 10.88
C LEU A 17 -34.62 48.91 10.00
N MET A 18 -33.78 48.36 9.15
CA MET A 18 -34.05 47.09 8.53
C MET A 18 -33.63 45.99 9.50
N GLN A 19 -34.60 45.16 9.90
CA GLN A 19 -34.30 43.91 10.56
C GLN A 19 -33.48 43.04 9.59
N VAL A 20 -32.24 42.79 9.97
CA VAL A 20 -31.42 41.79 9.30
C VAL A 20 -31.99 40.42 9.70
N GLY A 21 -32.69 39.81 8.76
CA GLY A 21 -33.14 38.42 8.95
C GLY A 21 -31.93 37.53 9.22
N GLU A 22 -32.05 36.61 10.16
CA GLU A 22 -31.06 35.56 10.40
C GLU A 22 -30.76 34.85 9.08
N MET A 23 -29.51 34.93 8.64
CA MET A 23 -29.04 34.11 7.55
C MET A 23 -29.11 32.63 8.00
N PRO A 24 -29.65 31.74 7.19
CA PRO A 24 -29.61 30.32 7.50
C PRO A 24 -28.13 29.88 7.57
N PRO A 25 -27.79 28.90 8.43
CA PRO A 25 -26.43 28.41 8.54
C PRO A 25 -26.00 27.83 7.20
N THR A 26 -25.15 28.54 6.48
CA THR A 26 -24.60 28.12 5.22
C THR A 26 -23.24 27.48 5.48
N SER A 27 -23.23 26.24 5.80
CA SER A 27 -22.21 25.32 5.33
C SER A 27 -22.74 23.92 5.57
N PRO A 28 -22.88 23.05 4.58
CA PRO A 28 -23.03 21.64 4.88
C PRO A 28 -21.80 21.24 5.70
N GLU A 29 -22.02 20.73 6.87
CA GLU A 29 -21.00 20.04 7.65
C GLU A 29 -20.40 18.98 6.73
N ILE A 30 -19.14 19.16 6.31
CA ILE A 30 -18.44 18.14 5.58
C ILE A 30 -18.26 17.00 6.57
N VAL A 31 -19.18 16.04 6.52
CA VAL A 31 -19.01 14.75 7.17
C VAL A 31 -17.83 14.11 6.42
N TYR A 32 -16.67 14.13 7.05
CA TYR A 32 -15.58 13.26 6.62
C TYR A 32 -16.10 11.85 6.91
N ASP A 33 -16.43 11.11 5.84
CA ASP A 33 -16.65 9.68 5.97
C ASP A 33 -15.46 9.11 6.75
N GLU A 34 -15.73 8.29 7.76
CA GLU A 34 -14.68 7.51 8.40
C GLU A 34 -13.88 6.83 7.29
N PRO A 35 -12.55 6.78 7.39
CA PRO A 35 -11.75 6.11 6.39
C PRO A 35 -12.36 4.73 6.17
N ALA A 36 -12.70 4.42 4.92
CA ALA A 36 -13.21 3.12 4.54
C ALA A 36 -12.32 2.07 5.21
N ALA A 37 -12.94 1.08 5.89
CA ALA A 37 -12.19 0.02 6.55
C ALA A 37 -11.12 -0.47 5.57
N GLU A 38 -9.85 -0.54 6.02
CA GLU A 38 -8.75 -1.02 5.18
C GLU A 38 -9.19 -2.38 4.61
N GLU A 39 -9.19 -2.50 3.29
CA GLU A 39 -9.57 -3.73 2.61
C GLU A 39 -8.56 -4.80 3.03
N ASP A 40 -9.05 -5.91 3.58
CA ASP A 40 -8.21 -7.03 3.99
C ASP A 40 -7.81 -7.87 2.76
N PHE A 41 -6.56 -7.82 2.40
CA PHE A 41 -5.97 -8.60 1.30
C PHE A 41 -5.32 -9.91 1.76
N GLY A 42 -5.38 -10.28 3.03
CA GLY A 42 -4.68 -11.44 3.58
C GLY A 42 -4.95 -12.75 2.82
N ALA A 43 -6.21 -13.01 2.46
CA ALA A 43 -6.54 -14.18 1.64
C ALA A 43 -5.90 -14.15 0.24
N GLN A 44 -5.71 -12.97 -0.35
CA GLN A 44 -5.04 -12.82 -1.65
C GLN A 44 -3.51 -12.96 -1.52
N GLU A 45 -2.93 -12.55 -0.40
CA GLU A 45 -1.53 -12.74 -0.07
C GLU A 45 -1.22 -14.23 0.13
N ASP A 46 -2.07 -14.98 0.85
CA ASP A 46 -1.98 -16.43 1.00
C ASP A 46 -2.07 -17.14 -0.35
N ASP A 47 -3.02 -16.77 -1.19
CA ASP A 47 -3.16 -17.29 -2.55
C ASP A 47 -1.90 -17.04 -3.39
N MET A 48 -1.28 -15.85 -3.25
CA MET A 48 -0.04 -15.50 -3.95
C MET A 48 1.12 -16.41 -3.52
N ILE A 49 1.28 -16.69 -2.23
CA ILE A 49 2.29 -17.64 -1.71
C ILE A 49 2.06 -19.05 -2.27
N ALA A 50 0.80 -19.50 -2.30
CA ALA A 50 0.44 -20.80 -2.87
C ALA A 50 0.78 -20.89 -4.36
N LEU A 51 0.55 -19.83 -5.13
CA LEU A 51 0.90 -19.73 -6.55
C LEU A 51 2.42 -19.74 -6.77
N ILE A 52 3.18 -18.98 -5.97
CA ILE A 52 4.66 -19.04 -5.97
C ILE A 52 5.13 -20.48 -5.77
N ASN A 53 4.59 -21.18 -4.78
CA ASN A 53 4.99 -22.55 -4.47
C ASN A 53 4.57 -23.54 -5.56
N THR A 54 3.48 -23.26 -6.27
CA THR A 54 3.08 -24.04 -7.46
C THR A 54 4.09 -23.88 -8.59
N GLU A 55 4.54 -22.65 -8.90
CA GLU A 55 5.54 -22.41 -9.94
C GLU A 55 6.90 -23.00 -9.56
N ARG A 56 7.28 -22.95 -8.29
CA ARG A 56 8.50 -23.58 -7.78
C ARG A 56 8.44 -25.12 -7.91
N ALA A 57 7.31 -25.72 -7.55
CA ALA A 57 7.12 -27.17 -7.74
C ALA A 57 7.20 -27.57 -9.23
N ASN A 58 6.63 -26.78 -10.14
CA ASN A 58 6.74 -26.98 -11.58
C ASN A 58 8.20 -26.91 -12.07
N ALA A 59 9.03 -26.11 -11.39
CA ALA A 59 10.47 -25.97 -11.66
C ALA A 59 11.32 -27.03 -10.90
N GLY A 60 10.70 -27.91 -10.10
CA GLY A 60 11.41 -28.93 -9.31
C GLY A 60 12.11 -28.37 -8.05
N LEU A 61 11.69 -27.21 -7.56
CA LEU A 61 12.27 -26.52 -6.42
C LEU A 61 11.46 -26.76 -5.13
N PRO A 62 12.10 -26.71 -3.96
CA PRO A 62 11.41 -26.75 -2.68
C PRO A 62 10.54 -25.48 -2.50
N PRO A 63 9.44 -25.57 -1.74
CA PRO A 63 8.59 -24.43 -1.46
C PRO A 63 9.34 -23.37 -0.63
N VAL A 64 8.99 -22.09 -0.84
CA VAL A 64 9.36 -20.99 0.06
C VAL A 64 8.39 -20.97 1.25
N GLN A 65 8.89 -20.48 2.38
CA GLN A 65 8.09 -20.24 3.57
C GLN A 65 7.80 -18.73 3.72
N GLU A 66 6.65 -18.43 4.24
CA GLU A 66 6.33 -17.08 4.64
C GLU A 66 7.27 -16.63 5.79
N ASN A 67 7.73 -15.37 5.72
CA ASN A 67 8.61 -14.78 6.74
C ASN A 67 8.06 -13.42 7.19
N ALA A 68 7.84 -13.28 8.50
CA ALA A 68 7.21 -12.09 9.07
C ALA A 68 8.00 -10.78 8.80
N ALA A 69 9.33 -10.82 8.86
CA ALA A 69 10.14 -9.63 8.59
C ALA A 69 10.10 -9.24 7.09
N LEU A 70 10.05 -10.24 6.19
CA LEU A 70 9.83 -9.98 4.77
C LEU A 70 8.42 -9.44 4.51
N ASN A 71 7.38 -9.94 5.20
CA ASN A 71 6.03 -9.37 5.11
C ASN A 71 6.02 -7.91 5.56
N GLU A 72 6.64 -7.58 6.69
CA GLU A 72 6.73 -6.20 7.17
C GLU A 72 7.45 -5.30 6.15
N MET A 73 8.55 -5.79 5.58
CA MET A 73 9.25 -5.11 4.49
C MET A 73 8.34 -4.89 3.28
N ALA A 74 7.62 -5.92 2.84
CA ALA A 74 6.68 -5.84 1.71
C ALA A 74 5.57 -4.81 1.97
N GLN A 75 5.02 -4.75 3.19
CA GLN A 75 4.00 -3.78 3.59
C GLN A 75 4.52 -2.33 3.57
N VAL A 76 5.76 -2.08 3.99
CA VAL A 76 6.37 -0.75 3.87
C VAL A 76 6.53 -0.39 2.38
N ARG A 77 7.10 -1.29 1.59
CA ARG A 77 7.30 -1.09 0.16
C ARG A 77 6.00 -0.88 -0.59
N LEU A 78 4.94 -1.59 -0.22
CA LEU A 78 3.61 -1.42 -0.83
C LEU A 78 3.13 0.03 -0.70
N ARG A 79 3.21 0.62 0.49
CA ARG A 79 2.85 2.03 0.70
C ARG A 79 3.71 2.98 -0.12
N GLU A 80 5.00 2.69 -0.25
CA GLU A 80 5.93 3.53 -1.03
C GLU A 80 5.65 3.46 -2.54
N ILE A 81 5.42 2.26 -3.11
CA ILE A 81 5.14 2.10 -4.54
C ILE A 81 3.76 2.63 -4.95
N MET A 82 2.81 2.72 -4.03
CA MET A 82 1.52 3.39 -4.28
C MET A 82 1.68 4.89 -4.50
N VAL A 83 2.71 5.52 -3.91
CA VAL A 83 3.04 6.94 -4.09
C VAL A 83 3.95 7.14 -5.29
N SER A 84 4.99 6.32 -5.41
CA SER A 84 5.97 6.37 -6.51
C SER A 84 6.37 4.96 -6.91
N PHE A 85 5.88 4.50 -8.06
CA PHE A 85 6.13 3.14 -8.55
C PHE A 85 7.59 2.99 -9.01
N SER A 86 8.43 2.55 -8.09
CA SER A 86 9.87 2.39 -8.28
C SER A 86 10.46 1.35 -7.34
N HIS A 87 11.56 0.70 -7.76
CA HIS A 87 12.41 -0.08 -6.87
C HIS A 87 13.23 0.77 -5.91
N GLU A 88 13.45 2.04 -6.22
CA GLU A 88 14.06 3.01 -5.31
C GLU A 88 13.05 3.45 -4.27
N ARG A 89 13.51 3.66 -3.04
CA ARG A 89 12.68 4.20 -1.96
C ARG A 89 12.54 5.72 -2.09
N PRO A 90 11.41 6.31 -1.68
CA PRO A 90 11.25 7.76 -1.67
C PRO A 90 12.14 8.42 -0.60
N ASP A 91 12.29 9.74 -0.70
CA ASP A 91 12.93 10.59 0.32
C ASP A 91 14.39 10.21 0.63
N GLU A 92 15.15 9.78 -0.38
CA GLU A 92 16.56 9.38 -0.25
C GLU A 92 16.82 8.20 0.73
N LYS A 93 15.76 7.53 1.18
CA LYS A 93 15.87 6.34 2.03
C LYS A 93 16.47 5.16 1.26
N THR A 94 17.16 4.31 1.97
CA THR A 94 17.81 3.13 1.40
C THR A 94 17.08 1.84 1.77
N LYS A 95 17.25 0.78 0.97
CA LYS A 95 16.77 -0.56 1.34
C LYS A 95 17.51 -1.09 2.58
N ALA A 96 18.77 -0.71 2.79
CA ALA A 96 19.55 -1.11 3.95
C ALA A 96 18.91 -0.59 5.26
N GLU A 97 18.45 0.67 5.28
CA GLU A 97 17.73 1.21 6.43
C GLU A 97 16.44 0.44 6.70
N LEU A 98 15.67 0.10 5.65
CA LEU A 98 14.46 -0.70 5.82
C LEU A 98 14.75 -2.11 6.35
N MET A 99 15.81 -2.76 5.85
CA MET A 99 16.22 -4.07 6.37
C MET A 99 16.59 -4.00 7.85
N GLU A 100 17.30 -2.94 8.28
CA GLU A 100 17.62 -2.71 9.68
C GLU A 100 16.36 -2.51 10.53
N ASP A 101 15.42 -1.68 10.06
CA ASP A 101 14.15 -1.38 10.74
C ASP A 101 13.31 -2.64 10.98
N VAL A 102 13.26 -3.57 10.02
CA VAL A 102 12.49 -4.81 10.12
C VAL A 102 13.31 -6.01 10.61
N GLY A 103 14.57 -5.81 10.97
CA GLY A 103 15.44 -6.84 11.53
C GLY A 103 15.95 -7.88 10.53
N ILE A 104 16.02 -7.55 9.25
CA ILE A 104 16.60 -8.40 8.20
C ILE A 104 18.10 -8.08 8.05
N ARG A 105 18.96 -9.09 8.14
CA ARG A 105 20.37 -8.92 7.81
C ARG A 105 20.54 -8.81 6.29
N PRO A 106 21.41 -7.92 5.78
CA PRO A 106 21.58 -7.71 4.34
C PRO A 106 21.83 -8.99 3.54
N GLU A 107 22.57 -9.94 4.11
CA GLU A 107 22.85 -11.22 3.46
C GLU A 107 21.64 -12.16 3.34
N ASN A 108 20.57 -11.89 4.09
CA ASN A 108 19.33 -12.67 4.03
C ASN A 108 18.31 -12.11 3.03
N TYR A 109 18.47 -10.86 2.60
CA TYR A 109 17.59 -10.27 1.59
C TYR A 109 18.16 -10.49 0.19
N MET A 110 17.31 -11.00 -0.73
CA MET A 110 17.73 -11.31 -2.09
C MET A 110 17.13 -10.36 -3.13
N ALA A 111 15.80 -10.18 -3.10
CA ALA A 111 15.13 -9.45 -4.17
C ALA A 111 13.74 -8.93 -3.80
N GLU A 112 13.25 -8.08 -4.70
CA GLU A 112 11.91 -7.53 -4.69
C GLU A 112 11.31 -7.60 -6.09
N ASN A 113 10.08 -8.10 -6.19
CA ASN A 113 9.21 -7.94 -7.35
C ASN A 113 8.11 -6.94 -6.99
N ILE A 114 7.81 -6.01 -7.89
CA ILE A 114 6.71 -5.04 -7.72
C ILE A 114 5.80 -5.06 -8.94
N LEU A 115 4.51 -4.85 -8.71
CA LEU A 115 3.50 -4.81 -9.76
C LEU A 115 2.48 -3.71 -9.47
N SER A 116 2.04 -3.03 -10.53
CA SER A 116 0.85 -2.19 -10.54
C SER A 116 -0.15 -2.77 -11.55
N GLY A 117 -1.38 -2.97 -11.10
CA GLY A 117 -2.45 -3.57 -11.89
C GLY A 117 -3.74 -2.75 -11.84
N THR A 118 -4.80 -3.32 -12.39
CA THR A 118 -6.14 -2.73 -12.37
C THR A 118 -6.99 -3.32 -11.24
N VAL A 119 -8.15 -2.73 -10.99
CA VAL A 119 -9.15 -3.23 -10.04
C VAL A 119 -9.57 -4.69 -10.29
N ALA A 120 -9.42 -5.19 -11.50
CA ALA A 120 -9.73 -6.57 -11.88
C ALA A 120 -8.55 -7.55 -11.66
N SER A 121 -7.41 -7.06 -11.14
CA SER A 121 -6.26 -7.93 -10.89
C SER A 121 -6.54 -8.90 -9.75
N THR A 122 -6.29 -10.18 -10.00
CA THR A 122 -6.38 -11.26 -9.02
C THR A 122 -4.98 -11.83 -8.77
N PRO A 123 -4.74 -12.59 -7.68
CA PRO A 123 -3.47 -13.26 -7.47
C PRO A 123 -2.99 -14.06 -8.69
N GLN A 124 -3.91 -14.76 -9.38
CA GLN A 124 -3.60 -15.53 -10.58
C GLN A 124 -3.12 -14.65 -11.75
N THR A 125 -3.79 -13.51 -12.00
CA THR A 125 -3.39 -12.60 -13.08
C THR A 125 -2.10 -11.84 -12.73
N MET A 126 -1.89 -11.51 -11.47
CA MET A 126 -0.64 -10.90 -11.00
C MET A 126 0.52 -11.90 -11.13
N MET A 127 0.32 -13.15 -10.70
CA MET A 127 1.33 -14.21 -10.86
C MET A 127 1.66 -14.46 -12.33
N TYR A 128 0.66 -14.51 -13.21
CA TYR A 128 0.90 -14.62 -14.65
C TYR A 128 1.78 -13.47 -15.16
N THR A 129 1.52 -12.25 -14.71
CA THR A 129 2.32 -11.07 -15.09
C THR A 129 3.77 -11.19 -14.60
N PHE A 130 3.99 -11.61 -13.36
CA PHE A 130 5.33 -11.86 -12.85
C PHE A 130 6.05 -12.98 -13.62
N MET A 131 5.37 -14.09 -13.90
CA MET A 131 5.96 -15.24 -14.60
C MET A 131 6.27 -14.99 -16.07
N THR A 132 5.57 -14.06 -16.72
CA THR A 132 5.87 -13.67 -18.12
C THR A 132 6.99 -12.66 -18.23
N SER A 133 7.43 -12.07 -17.12
CA SER A 133 8.57 -11.16 -17.05
C SER A 133 9.79 -11.91 -16.54
N GLU A 134 10.80 -12.07 -17.38
CA GLU A 134 12.01 -12.83 -17.07
C GLU A 134 12.70 -12.36 -15.77
N PRO A 135 12.91 -11.05 -15.49
CA PRO A 135 13.53 -10.60 -14.26
C PRO A 135 12.71 -10.97 -13.00
N HIS A 136 11.38 -10.88 -13.06
CA HIS A 136 10.52 -11.24 -11.92
C HIS A 136 10.48 -12.76 -11.73
N ARG A 137 10.30 -13.52 -12.82
CA ARG A 137 10.28 -14.97 -12.81
C ARG A 137 11.56 -15.56 -12.21
N ALA A 138 12.72 -14.96 -12.53
CA ALA A 138 14.01 -15.45 -12.06
C ALA A 138 14.05 -15.59 -10.52
N TRP A 139 13.46 -14.66 -9.78
CA TRP A 139 13.42 -14.74 -8.32
C TRP A 139 12.38 -15.75 -7.80
N ILE A 140 11.22 -15.85 -8.45
CA ILE A 140 10.18 -16.83 -8.06
C ILE A 140 10.71 -18.26 -8.12
N VAL A 141 11.49 -18.57 -9.16
CA VAL A 141 12.06 -19.92 -9.37
C VAL A 141 13.56 -19.98 -9.07
N SER A 142 14.06 -19.14 -8.16
CA SER A 142 15.47 -19.17 -7.74
C SER A 142 15.71 -20.24 -6.67
N GLU A 143 16.85 -20.95 -6.77
CA GLU A 143 17.36 -21.82 -5.71
C GLU A 143 17.92 -21.03 -4.52
N GLU A 144 18.24 -19.73 -4.74
CA GLU A 144 18.85 -18.84 -3.75
C GLU A 144 17.84 -18.27 -2.74
N VAL A 145 16.56 -18.64 -2.83
CA VAL A 145 15.52 -18.17 -1.91
C VAL A 145 14.77 -19.35 -1.27
N ASN A 146 14.49 -19.23 0.03
CA ASN A 146 13.67 -20.17 0.79
C ASN A 146 12.55 -19.48 1.58
N ALA A 147 12.50 -18.15 1.56
CA ALA A 147 11.52 -17.36 2.27
C ALA A 147 10.95 -16.24 1.39
N VAL A 148 9.70 -15.85 1.67
CA VAL A 148 8.96 -14.81 0.95
C VAL A 148 8.12 -13.96 1.90
N GLY A 149 7.97 -12.69 1.58
CA GLY A 149 6.95 -11.82 2.13
C GLY A 149 6.11 -11.23 1.01
N ILE A 150 4.80 -11.13 1.25
CA ILE A 150 3.85 -10.60 0.28
C ILE A 150 3.11 -9.42 0.89
N ALA A 151 2.85 -8.42 0.05
CA ALA A 151 1.89 -7.36 0.35
C ALA A 151 1.09 -7.03 -0.90
N ILE A 152 -0.23 -7.00 -0.76
CA ILE A 152 -1.17 -6.61 -1.80
C ILE A 152 -2.03 -5.48 -1.23
N GLY A 153 -2.35 -4.50 -2.04
CA GLY A 153 -3.20 -3.40 -1.61
C GLY A 153 -3.69 -2.56 -2.77
N ARG A 154 -4.56 -1.62 -2.42
CA ARG A 154 -5.26 -0.76 -3.37
C ARG A 154 -5.07 0.71 -2.98
N ASN A 155 -4.80 1.57 -3.95
CA ASN A 155 -4.78 3.00 -3.70
C ASN A 155 -6.21 3.61 -3.83
N GLU A 156 -6.33 4.90 -3.51
CA GLU A 156 -7.59 5.67 -3.61
C GLU A 156 -8.20 5.71 -5.02
N TYR A 157 -7.42 5.42 -6.06
CA TYR A 157 -7.87 5.35 -7.47
C TYR A 157 -8.27 3.94 -7.90
N ASN A 158 -8.43 3.00 -6.96
CA ASN A 158 -8.74 1.59 -7.23
C ASN A 158 -7.67 0.84 -8.07
N GLN A 159 -6.43 1.33 -8.09
CA GLN A 159 -5.33 0.57 -8.67
C GLN A 159 -4.81 -0.43 -7.65
N ILE A 160 -4.60 -1.67 -8.07
CA ILE A 160 -4.01 -2.74 -7.25
C ILE A 160 -2.49 -2.69 -7.38
N TYR A 161 -1.82 -2.89 -6.26
CA TYR A 161 -0.37 -3.02 -6.19
C TYR A 161 -0.02 -4.32 -5.48
N ALA A 162 1.09 -4.92 -5.89
CA ALA A 162 1.63 -6.10 -5.23
C ALA A 162 3.15 -5.99 -5.08
N VAL A 163 3.64 -6.45 -3.94
CA VAL A 163 5.07 -6.59 -3.63
C VAL A 163 5.34 -8.02 -3.21
N GLN A 164 6.38 -8.60 -3.76
CA GLN A 164 6.97 -9.87 -3.31
C GLN A 164 8.40 -9.56 -2.89
N THR A 165 8.76 -9.84 -1.65
CA THR A 165 10.12 -9.76 -1.14
C THR A 165 10.66 -11.17 -0.92
N PHE A 166 11.88 -11.43 -1.33
CA PHE A 166 12.49 -12.75 -1.29
C PHE A 166 13.75 -12.74 -0.43
N GLY A 167 13.96 -13.83 0.30
CA GLY A 167 15.13 -13.99 1.15
C GLY A 167 15.55 -15.43 1.35
N TYR A 168 16.69 -15.58 2.04
CA TYR A 168 17.22 -16.86 2.49
C TYR A 168 17.52 -16.80 3.98
N PHE A 169 16.89 -17.67 4.78
CA PHE A 169 16.95 -17.70 6.25
C PHE A 169 17.28 -19.07 6.79
#